data_b6eefec78ab112843ff34f415c360133
#
_entry.id   b6eefec78ab112843ff34f415c360133
#
_cell.length_a   1.000
_cell.length_b   1.000
_cell.length_c   1.000
_cell.angle_alpha   90.00
_cell.angle_beta   90.00
_cell.angle_gamma   90.00
#
_symmetry.space_group_name_H-M   'P 1'
#
loop_
_entity.id
_entity.type
_entity.pdbx_description
1 polymer ?
#
loop_
_entity_poly.entity_id
_entity_poly.type
_entity_poly.pdbx_seq_one_letter_code
_entity_poly.pdbx_strand_id
1 'polypeptide(L)'
;MEKLYISPFNFNGIILYHEMKRKGMKIEGFLESNSYLWNKSYAGVGIYQRGYIPNSRVIVCANETNTIMAIRNHLLEMGYENDKIEQLHYSVDILNVFEDILIDDLLKIFPKTNNALMCWIENVIKLKKMKEENIDVRKISYEDLFDLNRKEVFDDKIFLKQYEIIVTNKCSLKCKKCAAGMQYFEHPQNIEYSQVIKDYNRMIKLIDWTDRIVIIGGEPFLYNDLDKVIDGIFNNPQTKKKVGAIKIITNGTVIPNNKVLQAIKKNKIIIWISNYGDKSRKLGELINILRQERIDYTVLPLQKWSDVIQLNNEKTIQEDVKRLKRRKDGCVTRCRTVAGGRFYLCSLLKSMDFLGIKPFGSGDYVDLYEDDARTKIMRMLDMNTPLPRACSFCSGCSKVDWDNASIKVAEQISRPLNFIKTRD
;
A
#
# COMPACT_ATOMS: atom_id res chain seq x y z
N MET A 1 34.82 25.42 15.21
CA MET A 1 34.27 24.91 13.95
C MET A 1 32.78 25.22 13.92
N GLU A 2 32.26 25.76 12.83
CA GLU A 2 30.85 26.06 12.66
C GLU A 2 30.05 24.76 12.57
N LYS A 3 28.92 24.67 13.29
CA LYS A 3 28.09 23.48 13.35
C LYS A 3 27.11 23.46 12.15
N LEU A 4 26.90 22.31 11.52
CA LEU A 4 26.04 22.17 10.37
C LEU A 4 24.79 21.38 10.72
N TYR A 5 23.63 21.94 10.37
CA TYR A 5 22.32 21.34 10.58
C TYR A 5 21.56 21.21 9.24
N ILE A 6 20.61 20.28 9.17
CA ILE A 6 19.69 20.08 8.03
C ILE A 6 18.26 20.39 8.48
N SER A 7 17.48 21.09 7.68
CA SER A 7 16.07 21.39 7.93
C SER A 7 15.25 21.23 6.64
N PRO A 8 14.09 20.56 6.70
CA PRO A 8 13.50 19.83 7.82
C PRO A 8 14.01 18.37 7.93
N PHE A 9 13.55 17.65 8.96
CA PHE A 9 13.74 16.20 9.05
C PHE A 9 12.64 15.50 8.23
N ASN A 10 12.87 15.37 6.94
CA ASN A 10 11.99 14.68 5.98
C ASN A 10 12.84 13.80 5.06
N PHE A 11 12.21 13.20 4.04
CA PHE A 11 12.91 12.31 3.09
C PHE A 11 14.14 12.95 2.47
N ASN A 12 14.02 14.19 2.00
CA ASN A 12 15.12 14.91 1.36
C ASN A 12 16.24 15.20 2.37
N GLY A 13 15.89 15.62 3.58
CA GLY A 13 16.84 15.85 4.65
C GLY A 13 17.60 14.57 5.04
N ILE A 14 16.91 13.44 5.10
CA ILE A 14 17.54 12.13 5.41
C ILE A 14 18.49 11.70 4.28
N ILE A 15 18.10 11.84 3.03
CA ILE A 15 18.96 11.50 1.89
C ILE A 15 20.18 12.42 1.86
N LEU A 16 19.97 13.73 2.00
CA LEU A 16 21.04 14.71 2.07
C LEU A 16 22.03 14.41 3.20
N TYR A 17 21.53 14.03 4.38
CA TYR A 17 22.37 13.62 5.51
C TYR A 17 23.33 12.49 5.12
N HIS A 18 22.84 11.44 4.47
CA HIS A 18 23.69 10.32 4.06
C HIS A 18 24.68 10.70 2.96
N GLU A 19 24.29 11.53 2.00
CA GLU A 19 25.22 12.03 0.99
C GLU A 19 26.34 12.86 1.60
N MET A 20 26.01 13.78 2.50
CA MET A 20 27.00 14.61 3.17
C MET A 20 27.93 13.79 4.04
N LYS A 21 27.40 12.81 4.76
CA LYS A 21 28.18 11.88 5.55
C LYS A 21 29.20 11.09 4.70
N ARG A 22 28.79 10.63 3.51
CA ARG A 22 29.70 9.97 2.54
C ARG A 22 30.80 10.90 2.04
N LYS A 23 30.53 12.21 1.97
CA LYS A 23 31.54 13.26 1.65
C LYS A 23 32.41 13.65 2.84
N GLY A 24 32.29 12.96 3.97
CA GLY A 24 33.05 13.24 5.18
C GLY A 24 32.58 14.47 5.96
N MET A 25 31.41 15.02 5.63
CA MET A 25 30.86 16.19 6.33
C MET A 25 30.17 15.75 7.62
N LYS A 26 30.43 16.49 8.71
CA LYS A 26 29.79 16.27 10.01
C LYS A 26 28.51 17.08 10.11
N ILE A 27 27.39 16.38 10.25
CA ILE A 27 26.07 16.98 10.52
C ILE A 27 25.77 16.84 12.01
N GLU A 28 25.49 17.95 12.69
CA GLU A 28 25.26 17.97 14.13
C GLU A 28 23.81 17.64 14.50
N GLY A 29 22.85 17.87 13.59
CA GLY A 29 21.46 17.58 13.85
C GLY A 29 20.51 17.98 12.75
N PHE A 30 19.24 17.67 13.00
CA PHE A 30 18.13 18.13 12.18
C PHE A 30 17.31 19.18 12.94
N LEU A 31 16.86 20.22 12.24
CA LEU A 31 15.97 21.24 12.78
C LEU A 31 14.56 21.05 12.24
N GLU A 32 13.60 20.85 13.13
CA GLU A 32 12.22 20.46 12.76
C GLU A 32 11.18 21.34 13.48
N SER A 33 10.09 21.69 12.79
CA SER A 33 8.97 22.42 13.37
C SER A 33 7.93 21.50 14.05
N ASN A 34 7.86 20.24 13.65
CA ASN A 34 6.94 19.29 14.22
C ASN A 34 7.40 18.81 15.60
N SER A 35 6.71 19.22 16.65
CA SER A 35 7.05 18.90 18.04
C SER A 35 7.06 17.40 18.35
N TYR A 36 6.30 16.60 17.62
CA TYR A 36 6.31 15.14 17.77
C TYR A 36 7.69 14.51 17.49
N LEU A 37 8.52 15.16 16.66
CA LEU A 37 9.83 14.68 16.25
C LEU A 37 10.96 15.15 17.17
N TRP A 38 10.72 16.15 18.02
CA TRP A 38 11.75 16.71 18.91
C TRP A 38 12.23 15.68 19.93
N ASN A 39 13.50 15.82 20.31
CA ASN A 39 14.19 14.93 21.25
C ASN A 39 14.30 13.47 20.80
N LYS A 40 14.02 13.20 19.53
CA LYS A 40 14.32 11.91 18.88
C LYS A 40 15.67 11.98 18.19
N SER A 41 16.17 10.84 17.75
CA SER A 41 17.43 10.77 16.99
C SER A 41 17.30 9.81 15.82
N TYR A 42 18.01 10.13 14.75
CA TYR A 42 18.16 9.30 13.57
C TYR A 42 19.66 9.10 13.31
N ALA A 43 20.10 7.87 13.13
CA ALA A 43 21.52 7.53 12.90
C ALA A 43 22.47 8.11 13.98
N GLY A 44 22.00 8.23 15.22
CA GLY A 44 22.74 8.84 16.34
C GLY A 44 22.74 10.37 16.34
N VAL A 45 22.05 11.02 15.39
CA VAL A 45 22.00 12.49 15.27
C VAL A 45 20.65 13.00 15.75
N GLY A 46 20.64 14.00 16.61
CA GLY A 46 19.44 14.55 17.26
C GLY A 46 18.53 15.30 16.30
N ILE A 47 17.24 15.27 16.60
CA ILE A 47 16.19 16.08 15.95
C ILE A 47 15.72 17.12 16.95
N TYR A 48 16.00 18.38 16.67
CA TYR A 48 15.79 19.49 17.57
C TYR A 48 14.64 20.38 17.10
N GLN A 49 14.05 21.11 18.03
CA GLN A 49 13.15 22.21 17.69
C GLN A 49 13.87 23.18 16.77
N ARG A 50 13.22 23.62 15.70
CA ARG A 50 13.74 24.68 14.86
C ARG A 50 13.85 25.97 15.66
N GLY A 51 15.05 26.51 15.77
CA GLY A 51 15.38 27.69 16.53
C GLY A 51 16.80 28.17 16.18
N TYR A 52 17.16 29.38 16.66
CA TYR A 52 18.50 29.90 16.47
C TYR A 52 19.55 29.13 17.30
N ILE A 53 20.57 28.67 16.63
CA ILE A 53 21.72 28.00 17.28
C ILE A 53 22.98 28.81 16.97
N PRO A 54 23.67 29.36 17.98
CA PRO A 54 24.90 30.14 17.77
C PRO A 54 25.98 29.31 17.05
N ASN A 55 26.76 29.99 16.20
CA ASN A 55 27.84 29.38 15.42
C ASN A 55 27.39 28.16 14.57
N SER A 56 26.23 28.27 13.95
CA SER A 56 25.73 27.21 13.08
C SER A 56 25.30 27.71 11.71
N ARG A 57 25.35 26.81 10.76
CA ARG A 57 24.72 26.92 9.42
C ARG A 57 23.60 25.92 9.28
N VAL A 58 22.61 26.26 8.48
CA VAL A 58 21.48 25.38 8.21
C VAL A 58 21.33 25.18 6.71
N ILE A 59 21.26 23.93 6.30
CA ILE A 59 20.90 23.59 4.93
C ILE A 59 19.40 23.30 4.89
N VAL A 60 18.68 24.10 4.12
CA VAL A 60 17.25 23.91 3.88
C VAL A 60 17.08 23.04 2.64
N CYS A 61 16.46 21.86 2.80
CA CYS A 61 16.30 20.86 1.75
C CYS A 61 14.83 20.44 1.60
N ALA A 62 14.19 20.84 0.49
CA ALA A 62 12.84 20.43 0.15
C ALA A 62 12.64 20.40 -1.38
N ASN A 63 11.59 19.72 -1.85
CA ASN A 63 11.29 19.62 -3.28
C ASN A 63 10.61 20.88 -3.85
N GLU A 64 9.88 21.61 -3.01
CA GLU A 64 9.06 22.74 -3.45
C GLU A 64 9.71 24.07 -3.05
N THR A 65 9.85 24.98 -4.01
CA THR A 65 10.40 26.33 -3.79
C THR A 65 9.67 27.07 -2.65
N ASN A 66 8.34 27.01 -2.62
CA ASN A 66 7.55 27.66 -1.58
C ASN A 66 7.87 27.12 -0.17
N THR A 67 8.08 25.82 -0.06
CA THR A 67 8.49 25.19 1.23
C THR A 67 9.89 25.63 1.64
N ILE A 68 10.85 25.69 0.72
CA ILE A 68 12.20 26.20 0.99
C ILE A 68 12.14 27.65 1.47
N MET A 69 11.40 28.50 0.75
CA MET A 69 11.27 29.91 1.10
C MET A 69 10.61 30.12 2.47
N ALA A 70 9.56 29.34 2.77
CA ALA A 70 8.89 29.43 4.07
C ALA A 70 9.82 29.03 5.23
N ILE A 71 10.60 27.96 5.07
CA ILE A 71 11.58 27.52 6.09
C ILE A 71 12.69 28.56 6.25
N ARG A 72 13.22 29.08 5.14
CA ARG A 72 14.25 30.10 5.12
C ARG A 72 13.79 31.37 5.85
N ASN A 73 12.62 31.90 5.50
CA ASN A 73 12.08 33.10 6.13
C ASN A 73 11.94 32.92 7.63
N HIS A 74 11.42 31.78 8.06
CA HIS A 74 11.31 31.45 9.48
C HIS A 74 12.67 31.37 10.20
N LEU A 75 13.73 30.86 9.56
CA LEU A 75 15.08 30.87 10.12
C LEU A 75 15.65 32.30 10.23
N LEU A 76 15.40 33.16 9.24
CA LEU A 76 15.76 34.58 9.29
C LEU A 76 15.06 35.30 10.46
N GLU A 77 13.76 35.06 10.65
CA GLU A 77 12.98 35.61 11.77
C GLU A 77 13.52 35.14 13.13
N MET A 78 14.13 33.95 13.19
CA MET A 78 14.77 33.42 14.39
C MET A 78 16.17 34.00 14.65
N GLY A 79 16.74 34.79 13.74
CA GLY A 79 18.01 35.47 13.93
C GLY A 79 19.20 34.88 13.15
N TYR A 80 18.99 33.93 12.25
CA TYR A 80 20.06 33.51 11.35
C TYR A 80 20.35 34.60 10.32
N GLU A 81 21.62 34.81 10.04
CA GLU A 81 22.08 35.64 8.93
C GLU A 81 21.89 34.91 7.61
N ASN A 82 21.70 35.67 6.52
CA ASN A 82 21.37 35.11 5.22
C ASN A 82 22.43 34.17 4.65
N ASP A 83 23.72 34.45 4.91
CA ASP A 83 24.85 33.63 4.48
C ASP A 83 25.00 32.33 5.31
N LYS A 84 24.25 32.19 6.41
CA LYS A 84 24.22 31.00 7.26
C LYS A 84 23.10 30.03 6.85
N ILE A 85 22.30 30.39 5.86
CA ILE A 85 21.16 29.54 5.37
C ILE A 85 21.46 29.16 3.92
N GLU A 86 21.88 27.94 3.72
CA GLU A 86 22.04 27.34 2.40
C GLU A 86 20.72 26.73 1.93
N GLN A 87 20.35 26.97 0.67
CA GLN A 87 19.15 26.42 0.08
C GLN A 87 19.53 25.40 -0.98
N LEU A 88 19.06 24.16 -0.82
CA LEU A 88 19.23 23.14 -1.83
C LEU A 88 17.86 22.81 -2.45
N HIS A 89 17.69 23.23 -3.70
CA HIS A 89 16.67 22.68 -4.57
C HIS A 89 17.13 21.29 -5.02
N TYR A 90 16.47 20.24 -4.53
CA TYR A 90 17.07 18.94 -4.67
C TYR A 90 16.07 17.88 -5.10
N SER A 91 16.32 17.28 -6.25
CA SER A 91 15.91 15.92 -6.53
C SER A 91 17.04 14.99 -6.14
N VAL A 92 17.11 14.60 -4.88
CA VAL A 92 18.17 13.70 -4.41
C VAL A 92 17.92 12.30 -4.96
N ASP A 93 18.94 11.76 -5.58
CA ASP A 93 18.87 10.39 -6.07
C ASP A 93 18.99 9.40 -4.89
N ILE A 94 17.85 8.87 -4.48
CA ILE A 94 17.76 7.85 -3.44
C ILE A 94 18.64 6.63 -3.75
N LEU A 95 18.89 6.34 -5.04
CA LEU A 95 19.74 5.22 -5.47
C LEU A 95 21.17 5.34 -4.96
N ASN A 96 21.63 6.56 -4.72
CA ASN A 96 22.96 6.77 -4.20
C ASN A 96 23.11 6.41 -2.72
N VAL A 97 22.04 6.48 -1.93
CA VAL A 97 22.13 6.37 -0.46
C VAL A 97 21.17 5.38 0.19
N PHE A 98 20.29 4.71 -0.58
CA PHE A 98 19.26 3.84 0.00
C PHE A 98 19.83 2.75 0.92
N GLU A 99 21.05 2.30 0.68
CA GLU A 99 21.73 1.28 1.49
C GLU A 99 22.02 1.78 2.90
N ASP A 100 22.37 3.05 3.04
CA ASP A 100 22.74 3.67 4.31
C ASP A 100 21.52 4.04 5.17
N ILE A 101 20.32 4.09 4.56
CA ILE A 101 19.10 4.49 5.27
C ILE A 101 18.75 3.48 6.35
N LEU A 102 18.69 3.95 7.61
CA LEU A 102 18.39 3.11 8.77
C LEU A 102 16.88 2.99 8.99
N ILE A 103 16.30 1.95 8.42
CA ILE A 103 14.86 1.69 8.47
C ILE A 103 14.35 1.55 9.90
N ASP A 104 15.08 0.82 10.75
CA ASP A 104 14.67 0.60 12.14
C ASP A 104 14.58 1.90 12.94
N ASP A 105 15.48 2.85 12.69
CA ASP A 105 15.43 4.16 13.34
C ASP A 105 14.21 4.95 12.86
N LEU A 106 13.92 4.93 11.56
CA LEU A 106 12.73 5.59 11.01
C LEU A 106 11.43 5.01 11.57
N LEU A 107 11.35 3.69 11.71
CA LEU A 107 10.17 3.02 12.28
C LEU A 107 9.98 3.31 13.78
N LYS A 108 11.05 3.65 14.52
CA LYS A 108 10.97 4.13 15.92
C LYS A 108 10.53 5.60 16.00
N ILE A 109 10.99 6.42 15.06
CA ILE A 109 10.76 7.87 15.06
C ILE A 109 9.32 8.20 14.65
N PHE A 110 8.83 7.55 13.60
CA PHE A 110 7.55 7.91 12.99
C PHE A 110 6.44 6.94 13.36
N PRO A 111 5.21 7.45 13.58
CA PRO A 111 4.06 6.58 13.74
C PRO A 111 3.77 5.87 12.42
N LYS A 112 3.49 4.58 12.49
CA LYS A 112 3.12 3.73 11.31
C LYS A 112 1.86 4.21 10.59
N THR A 113 1.17 5.21 11.12
CA THR A 113 -0.02 5.85 10.55
C THR A 113 0.31 6.91 9.49
N ASN A 114 1.57 7.32 9.35
CA ASN A 114 1.98 8.26 8.30
C ASN A 114 2.13 7.53 6.95
N ASN A 115 1.07 7.54 6.16
CA ASN A 115 1.01 6.79 4.88
C ASN A 115 2.09 7.21 3.88
N ALA A 116 2.40 8.50 3.76
CA ALA A 116 3.40 8.99 2.80
C ALA A 116 4.80 8.49 3.15
N LEU A 117 5.15 8.56 4.44
CA LEU A 117 6.41 8.06 4.95
C LEU A 117 6.50 6.54 4.83
N MET A 118 5.42 5.82 5.18
CA MET A 118 5.43 4.37 5.08
C MET A 118 5.61 3.89 3.63
N CYS A 119 5.00 4.57 2.65
CA CYS A 119 5.25 4.28 1.23
C CYS A 119 6.72 4.51 0.85
N TRP A 120 7.36 5.56 1.37
CA TRP A 120 8.76 5.82 1.10
C TRP A 120 9.68 4.77 1.75
N ILE A 121 9.41 4.39 3.00
CA ILE A 121 10.13 3.31 3.68
C ILE A 121 9.96 1.98 2.92
N GLU A 122 8.76 1.67 2.46
CA GLU A 122 8.49 0.49 1.63
C GLU A 122 9.35 0.49 0.35
N ASN A 123 9.50 1.65 -0.31
CA ASN A 123 10.39 1.78 -1.47
C ASN A 123 11.85 1.53 -1.12
N VAL A 124 12.34 2.07 0.00
CA VAL A 124 13.73 1.82 0.46
C VAL A 124 13.94 0.34 0.74
N ILE A 125 13.01 -0.31 1.45
CA ILE A 125 13.07 -1.75 1.71
C ILE A 125 13.11 -2.54 0.40
N LYS A 126 12.26 -2.17 -0.55
CA LYS A 126 12.19 -2.79 -1.88
C LYS A 126 13.52 -2.67 -2.62
N LEU A 127 14.13 -1.50 -2.64
CA LEU A 127 15.44 -1.29 -3.27
C LEU A 127 16.54 -2.15 -2.62
N LYS A 128 16.57 -2.23 -1.27
CA LYS A 128 17.50 -3.11 -0.56
C LYS A 128 17.30 -4.58 -0.95
N LYS A 129 16.05 -5.03 -1.03
CA LYS A 129 15.72 -6.39 -1.45
C LYS A 129 16.10 -6.67 -2.90
N MET A 130 15.85 -5.74 -3.80
CA MET A 130 16.26 -5.87 -5.20
C MET A 130 17.77 -6.07 -5.33
N LYS A 131 18.55 -5.33 -4.53
CA LYS A 131 20.01 -5.49 -4.49
C LYS A 131 20.42 -6.86 -3.93
N GLU A 132 19.77 -7.33 -2.84
CA GLU A 132 19.99 -8.68 -2.29
C GLU A 132 19.73 -9.78 -3.33
N GLU A 133 18.77 -9.57 -4.25
CA GLU A 133 18.44 -10.47 -5.36
C GLU A 133 19.29 -10.22 -6.62
N ASN A 134 20.41 -9.47 -6.51
CA ASN A 134 21.34 -9.11 -7.57
C ASN A 134 20.75 -8.31 -8.74
N ILE A 135 19.66 -7.57 -8.50
CA ILE A 135 19.12 -6.64 -9.49
C ILE A 135 19.99 -5.37 -9.48
N ASP A 136 20.46 -4.97 -10.65
CA ASP A 136 21.22 -3.72 -10.80
C ASP A 136 20.26 -2.52 -10.69
N VAL A 137 20.06 -2.05 -9.47
CA VAL A 137 19.16 -0.92 -9.17
C VAL A 137 19.58 0.38 -9.86
N ARG A 138 20.84 0.52 -10.33
CA ARG A 138 21.33 1.70 -11.07
C ARG A 138 20.74 1.79 -12.47
N LYS A 139 20.24 0.69 -13.01
CA LYS A 139 19.54 0.64 -14.29
C LYS A 139 18.07 1.04 -14.18
N ILE A 140 17.57 1.23 -12.97
CA ILE A 140 16.19 1.69 -12.74
C ILE A 140 16.16 3.18 -13.12
N SER A 141 15.34 3.53 -14.09
CA SER A 141 15.18 4.93 -14.50
C SER A 141 14.56 5.75 -13.37
N TYR A 142 14.80 7.07 -13.39
CA TYR A 142 14.16 7.98 -12.42
C TYR A 142 12.63 7.92 -12.49
N GLU A 143 12.08 7.71 -13.68
CA GLU A 143 10.65 7.50 -13.91
C GLU A 143 10.18 6.17 -13.30
N ASP A 144 10.96 5.11 -13.45
CA ASP A 144 10.69 3.82 -12.80
C ASP A 144 10.79 3.89 -11.27
N LEU A 145 11.61 4.79 -10.72
CA LEU A 145 11.69 5.04 -9.27
C LEU A 145 10.40 5.67 -8.72
N PHE A 146 9.84 6.65 -9.42
CA PHE A 146 8.51 7.15 -9.10
C PHE A 146 7.43 6.10 -9.36
N ASP A 147 7.66 5.21 -10.31
CA ASP A 147 6.81 4.10 -10.69
C ASP A 147 7.27 2.73 -10.12
N LEU A 148 8.23 2.69 -9.16
CA LEU A 148 8.60 1.45 -8.44
C LEU A 148 7.36 0.72 -7.90
N ASN A 149 6.30 1.47 -7.67
CA ASN A 149 4.99 0.97 -7.32
C ASN A 149 4.19 0.45 -8.53
N ARG A 150 4.62 0.69 -9.76
CA ARG A 150 3.91 0.27 -10.98
C ARG A 150 4.60 -0.86 -11.69
N LYS A 151 5.91 -0.88 -11.71
CA LYS A 151 6.68 -1.99 -12.24
C LYS A 151 6.79 -3.07 -11.17
N GLU A 152 6.31 -4.26 -11.47
CA GLU A 152 6.28 -5.39 -10.52
C GLU A 152 7.16 -6.56 -11.00
N VAL A 153 7.75 -6.45 -12.19
CA VAL A 153 8.73 -7.42 -12.72
C VAL A 153 10.02 -6.67 -13.06
N PHE A 154 11.12 -7.14 -12.48
CA PHE A 154 12.46 -6.61 -12.69
C PHE A 154 13.36 -7.78 -13.07
N ASP A 155 13.94 -7.73 -14.27
CA ASP A 155 14.64 -8.86 -14.89
C ASP A 155 13.72 -10.09 -14.88
N ASP A 156 14.04 -11.14 -14.15
CA ASP A 156 13.22 -12.35 -13.96
C ASP A 156 12.59 -12.46 -12.57
N LYS A 157 12.57 -11.35 -11.81
CA LYS A 157 12.08 -11.29 -10.43
C LYS A 157 10.73 -10.59 -10.32
N ILE A 158 9.87 -11.11 -9.44
CA ILE A 158 8.53 -10.59 -9.16
C ILE A 158 8.53 -9.86 -7.82
N PHE A 159 8.38 -8.53 -7.86
CA PHE A 159 8.31 -7.63 -6.70
C PHE A 159 6.95 -6.94 -6.63
N LEU A 160 6.01 -7.56 -5.96
CA LEU A 160 4.66 -7.01 -5.83
C LEU A 160 4.64 -5.85 -4.83
N LYS A 161 3.89 -4.80 -5.16
CA LYS A 161 3.54 -3.78 -4.16
C LYS A 161 2.65 -4.37 -3.08
N GLN A 162 1.63 -5.12 -3.49
CA GLN A 162 0.75 -5.85 -2.59
C GLN A 162 0.02 -6.97 -3.32
N TYR A 163 -0.43 -7.95 -2.56
CA TYR A 163 -1.51 -8.82 -3.00
C TYR A 163 -2.49 -9.08 -1.86
N GLU A 164 -3.71 -9.34 -2.24
CA GLU A 164 -4.83 -9.61 -1.33
C GLU A 164 -5.04 -11.10 -1.21
N ILE A 165 -5.24 -11.57 0.02
CA ILE A 165 -5.72 -12.93 0.31
C ILE A 165 -7.18 -12.79 0.71
N ILE A 166 -8.05 -13.37 -0.10
CA ILE A 166 -9.48 -13.36 0.18
C ILE A 166 -9.82 -14.56 1.06
N VAL A 167 -10.37 -14.30 2.24
CA VAL A 167 -10.78 -15.38 3.15
C VAL A 167 -12.28 -15.64 3.08
N THR A 168 -13.08 -14.62 2.70
CA THR A 168 -14.54 -14.74 2.65
C THR A 168 -15.17 -13.76 1.66
N ASN A 169 -16.29 -14.14 1.08
CA ASN A 169 -17.19 -13.21 0.37
C ASN A 169 -18.33 -12.71 1.26
N LYS A 170 -18.46 -13.20 2.52
CA LYS A 170 -19.47 -12.71 3.48
C LYS A 170 -19.09 -11.32 3.96
N CYS A 171 -20.08 -10.43 4.05
CA CYS A 171 -19.91 -9.08 4.58
C CYS A 171 -21.09 -8.72 5.48
N SER A 172 -20.82 -7.95 6.53
CA SER A 172 -21.84 -7.38 7.42
C SER A 172 -22.60 -6.21 6.80
N LEU A 173 -22.11 -5.70 5.66
CA LEU A 173 -22.71 -4.65 4.86
C LEU A 173 -23.07 -5.18 3.47
N LYS A 174 -24.14 -4.61 2.88
CA LYS A 174 -24.58 -4.85 1.50
C LYS A 174 -24.48 -3.55 0.70
N CYS A 175 -23.26 -3.08 0.50
CA CYS A 175 -23.01 -1.79 -0.15
C CYS A 175 -23.31 -1.88 -1.65
N LYS A 176 -24.21 -1.03 -2.17
CA LYS A 176 -24.65 -0.97 -3.57
C LYS A 176 -23.52 -0.80 -4.59
N LYS A 177 -22.47 -0.09 -4.20
CA LYS A 177 -21.32 0.27 -5.05
C LYS A 177 -19.99 -0.29 -4.50
N CYS A 178 -20.03 -1.51 -3.96
CA CYS A 178 -18.85 -2.16 -3.42
C CYS A 178 -17.83 -2.46 -4.53
N ALA A 179 -16.61 -1.92 -4.42
CA ALA A 179 -15.55 -2.14 -5.39
C ALA A 179 -15.07 -3.60 -5.49
N ALA A 180 -15.37 -4.44 -4.48
CA ALA A 180 -15.09 -5.87 -4.50
C ALA A 180 -16.26 -6.71 -5.08
N GLY A 181 -17.33 -6.08 -5.60
CA GLY A 181 -18.45 -6.78 -6.24
C GLY A 181 -19.38 -7.52 -5.29
N MET A 182 -19.33 -7.24 -3.98
CA MET A 182 -20.14 -7.96 -2.98
C MET A 182 -21.65 -7.80 -3.17
N GLN A 183 -22.09 -6.73 -3.81
CA GLN A 183 -23.49 -6.45 -4.12
C GLN A 183 -24.14 -7.45 -5.08
N TYR A 184 -23.35 -8.27 -5.76
CA TYR A 184 -23.83 -9.24 -6.74
C TYR A 184 -23.93 -10.67 -6.18
N PHE A 185 -23.36 -10.94 -5.00
CA PHE A 185 -23.39 -12.28 -4.40
C PHE A 185 -24.73 -12.53 -3.69
N GLU A 186 -25.48 -13.51 -4.16
CA GLU A 186 -26.69 -13.99 -3.53
C GLU A 186 -26.37 -14.87 -2.31
N HIS A 187 -25.42 -15.78 -2.47
CA HIS A 187 -24.97 -16.73 -1.45
C HIS A 187 -23.46 -16.61 -1.19
N PRO A 188 -23.01 -15.53 -0.50
CA PRO A 188 -21.59 -15.34 -0.25
C PRO A 188 -21.04 -16.44 0.68
N GLN A 189 -19.90 -17.02 0.32
CA GLN A 189 -19.27 -18.14 1.02
C GLN A 189 -17.94 -17.76 1.64
N ASN A 190 -17.51 -18.54 2.61
CA ASN A 190 -16.13 -18.55 3.08
C ASN A 190 -15.27 -19.38 2.12
N ILE A 191 -13.99 -19.02 2.00
CA ILE A 191 -13.00 -19.90 1.38
C ILE A 191 -12.52 -20.88 2.46
N GLU A 192 -12.43 -22.15 2.13
CA GLU A 192 -11.93 -23.15 3.08
C GLU A 192 -10.52 -22.81 3.57
N TYR A 193 -10.29 -22.95 4.88
CA TYR A 193 -9.00 -22.64 5.51
C TYR A 193 -7.83 -23.33 4.80
N SER A 194 -7.98 -24.63 4.52
CA SER A 194 -6.97 -25.41 3.82
C SER A 194 -6.61 -24.83 2.46
N GLN A 195 -7.61 -24.34 1.72
CA GLN A 195 -7.40 -23.71 0.42
C GLN A 195 -6.68 -22.36 0.57
N VAL A 196 -7.08 -21.52 1.54
CA VAL A 196 -6.41 -20.23 1.80
C VAL A 196 -4.92 -20.42 2.07
N ILE A 197 -4.56 -21.37 2.93
CA ILE A 197 -3.15 -21.63 3.28
C ILE A 197 -2.40 -22.31 2.15
N LYS A 198 -3.05 -23.20 1.41
CA LYS A 198 -2.45 -23.84 0.22
C LYS A 198 -2.11 -22.79 -0.84
N ASP A 199 -3.04 -21.86 -1.12
CA ASP A 199 -2.85 -20.76 -2.07
C ASP A 199 -1.73 -19.82 -1.62
N TYR A 200 -1.72 -19.44 -0.35
CA TYR A 200 -0.65 -18.63 0.23
C TYR A 200 0.71 -19.30 0.06
N ASN A 201 0.84 -20.57 0.46
CA ASN A 201 2.09 -21.31 0.38
C ASN A 201 2.58 -21.49 -1.05
N ARG A 202 1.66 -21.57 -2.02
CA ARG A 202 2.04 -21.62 -3.44
C ARG A 202 2.46 -20.23 -3.93
N MET A 203 1.68 -19.19 -3.64
CA MET A 203 1.97 -17.82 -4.09
C MET A 203 3.32 -17.31 -3.57
N ILE A 204 3.65 -17.53 -2.29
CA ILE A 204 4.91 -17.04 -1.71
C ILE A 204 6.15 -17.72 -2.32
N LYS A 205 5.99 -18.91 -2.94
CA LYS A 205 7.05 -19.57 -3.70
C LYS A 205 7.24 -18.95 -5.10
N LEU A 206 6.17 -18.42 -5.68
CA LEU A 206 6.15 -17.89 -7.04
C LEU A 206 6.69 -16.46 -7.14
N ILE A 207 6.71 -15.70 -6.04
CA ILE A 207 7.21 -14.33 -5.99
C ILE A 207 8.55 -14.23 -5.27
N ASP A 208 9.27 -13.16 -5.52
CA ASP A 208 10.54 -12.86 -4.84
C ASP A 208 10.34 -11.94 -3.66
N TRP A 209 9.41 -10.97 -3.77
CA TRP A 209 9.08 -10.04 -2.70
C TRP A 209 7.65 -9.49 -2.83
N THR A 210 7.07 -9.10 -1.71
CA THR A 210 5.90 -8.21 -1.65
C THR A 210 6.06 -7.21 -0.51
N ASP A 211 5.78 -5.94 -0.79
CA ASP A 211 5.82 -4.91 0.26
C ASP A 211 4.76 -5.16 1.31
N ARG A 212 3.62 -5.72 0.89
CA ARG A 212 2.56 -6.09 1.84
C ARG A 212 1.62 -7.18 1.34
N ILE A 213 1.09 -7.92 2.30
CA ILE A 213 -0.06 -8.80 2.12
C ILE A 213 -1.25 -8.15 2.81
N VAL A 214 -2.40 -8.18 2.16
CA VAL A 214 -3.67 -7.70 2.71
C VAL A 214 -4.62 -8.87 2.88
N ILE A 215 -4.93 -9.23 4.11
CA ILE A 215 -6.00 -10.19 4.40
C ILE A 215 -7.33 -9.41 4.34
N ILE A 216 -8.19 -9.81 3.43
CA ILE A 216 -9.43 -9.10 3.11
C ILE A 216 -10.53 -10.10 2.70
N GLY A 217 -11.69 -9.58 2.42
CA GLY A 217 -12.82 -10.33 1.89
C GLY A 217 -14.01 -9.40 1.69
N GLY A 218 -15.19 -9.87 2.06
CA GLY A 218 -16.29 -8.96 2.36
C GLY A 218 -16.01 -8.22 3.66
N GLU A 219 -16.06 -8.96 4.79
CA GLU A 219 -15.58 -8.50 6.11
C GLU A 219 -14.79 -9.64 6.75
N PRO A 220 -13.46 -9.51 6.85
CA PRO A 220 -12.61 -10.62 7.31
C PRO A 220 -12.88 -11.05 8.76
N PHE A 221 -13.37 -10.17 9.63
CA PHE A 221 -13.70 -10.51 11.01
C PHE A 221 -14.97 -11.39 11.14
N LEU A 222 -15.66 -11.65 10.05
CA LEU A 222 -16.71 -12.69 9.98
C LEU A 222 -16.17 -14.08 9.67
N TYR A 223 -14.87 -14.19 9.37
CA TYR A 223 -14.25 -15.48 9.06
C TYR A 223 -13.77 -16.18 10.33
N ASN A 224 -14.39 -17.31 10.67
CA ASN A 224 -14.17 -17.96 11.96
C ASN A 224 -12.73 -18.48 12.20
N ASP A 225 -12.04 -18.89 11.12
CA ASP A 225 -10.69 -19.42 11.16
C ASP A 225 -9.61 -18.36 10.86
N LEU A 226 -9.90 -17.07 11.07
CA LEU A 226 -8.96 -15.99 10.76
C LEU A 226 -7.67 -16.09 11.59
N ASP A 227 -7.76 -16.47 12.85
CA ASP A 227 -6.61 -16.74 13.72
C ASP A 227 -5.71 -17.84 13.14
N LYS A 228 -6.31 -18.94 12.65
CA LYS A 228 -5.57 -20.02 12.01
C LYS A 228 -4.90 -19.58 10.70
N VAL A 229 -5.59 -18.76 9.89
CA VAL A 229 -5.00 -18.19 8.66
C VAL A 229 -3.79 -17.34 9.00
N ILE A 230 -3.90 -16.44 9.99
CA ILE A 230 -2.79 -15.61 10.46
C ILE A 230 -1.62 -16.49 10.89
N ASP A 231 -1.84 -17.45 11.78
CA ASP A 231 -0.78 -18.35 12.27
C ASP A 231 -0.18 -19.20 11.13
N GLY A 232 -1.00 -19.69 10.19
CA GLY A 232 -0.54 -20.44 9.03
C GLY A 232 0.38 -19.64 8.10
N ILE A 233 0.06 -18.35 7.88
CA ILE A 233 0.91 -17.43 7.13
C ILE A 233 2.26 -17.25 7.83
N PHE A 234 2.27 -16.97 9.13
CA PHE A 234 3.50 -16.72 9.90
C PHE A 234 4.33 -17.97 10.18
N ASN A 235 3.74 -19.14 10.16
CA ASN A 235 4.45 -20.42 10.27
C ASN A 235 5.26 -20.75 8.99
N ASN A 236 4.98 -20.11 7.86
CA ASN A 236 5.78 -20.29 6.66
C ASN A 236 7.09 -19.49 6.79
N PRO A 237 8.29 -20.15 6.71
CA PRO A 237 9.58 -19.47 6.89
C PRO A 237 9.87 -18.42 5.80
N GLN A 238 9.24 -18.54 4.63
CA GLN A 238 9.38 -17.55 3.55
C GLN A 238 8.70 -16.23 3.87
N THR A 239 7.70 -16.21 4.76
CA THR A 239 6.99 -14.98 5.16
C THR A 239 7.95 -13.90 5.64
N LYS A 240 8.85 -14.24 6.58
CA LYS A 240 9.84 -13.28 7.11
C LYS A 240 10.83 -12.78 6.06
N LYS A 241 11.09 -13.59 5.03
CA LYS A 241 12.09 -13.28 4.00
C LYS A 241 11.52 -12.45 2.86
N LYS A 242 10.24 -12.66 2.53
CA LYS A 242 9.64 -12.15 1.29
C LYS A 242 8.47 -11.17 1.51
N VAL A 243 8.07 -10.90 2.76
CA VAL A 243 6.91 -10.05 3.07
C VAL A 243 7.31 -8.91 3.97
N GLY A 244 7.11 -7.67 3.52
CA GLY A 244 7.42 -6.46 4.29
C GLY A 244 6.43 -6.22 5.43
N ALA A 245 5.12 -6.35 5.16
CA ALA A 245 4.07 -6.16 6.17
C ALA A 245 2.84 -7.01 5.87
N ILE A 246 2.05 -7.31 6.91
CA ILE A 246 0.74 -7.95 6.77
C ILE A 246 -0.31 -7.04 7.39
N LYS A 247 -1.40 -6.84 6.67
CA LYS A 247 -2.50 -5.95 7.06
C LYS A 247 -3.83 -6.69 6.96
N ILE A 248 -4.79 -6.28 7.80
CA ILE A 248 -6.20 -6.69 7.69
C ILE A 248 -7.00 -5.44 7.43
N ILE A 249 -7.89 -5.47 6.41
CA ILE A 249 -8.81 -4.37 6.13
C ILE A 249 -10.20 -4.76 6.62
N THR A 250 -10.78 -3.94 7.50
CA THR A 250 -12.14 -4.11 8.05
C THR A 250 -12.99 -2.87 7.80
N ASN A 251 -14.29 -3.06 7.72
CA ASN A 251 -15.26 -1.96 7.61
C ASN A 251 -15.71 -1.39 8.99
N GLY A 252 -15.15 -1.87 10.09
CA GLY A 252 -15.44 -1.39 11.43
C GLY A 252 -16.84 -1.74 11.97
N THR A 253 -17.46 -2.78 11.44
CA THR A 253 -18.80 -3.22 11.90
C THR A 253 -18.77 -4.45 12.81
N VAL A 254 -17.63 -5.15 12.86
CA VAL A 254 -17.46 -6.41 13.59
C VAL A 254 -16.26 -6.29 14.52
N ILE A 255 -16.43 -6.75 15.76
CA ILE A 255 -15.33 -6.89 16.71
C ILE A 255 -14.74 -8.29 16.54
N PRO A 256 -13.42 -8.43 16.30
CA PRO A 256 -12.78 -9.73 16.25
C PRO A 256 -12.82 -10.41 17.62
N ASN A 257 -12.92 -11.73 17.63
CA ASN A 257 -12.87 -12.49 18.87
C ASN A 257 -11.45 -12.49 19.47
N ASN A 258 -11.33 -12.92 20.73
CA ASN A 258 -10.06 -12.91 21.47
C ASN A 258 -8.94 -13.71 20.78
N LYS A 259 -9.25 -14.84 20.13
CA LYS A 259 -8.23 -15.66 19.43
C LYS A 259 -7.63 -14.86 18.26
N VAL A 260 -8.49 -14.19 17.50
CA VAL A 260 -8.06 -13.34 16.40
C VAL A 260 -7.25 -12.14 16.92
N LEU A 261 -7.69 -11.47 18.00
CA LEU A 261 -6.94 -10.37 18.61
C LEU A 261 -5.54 -10.81 19.06
N GLN A 262 -5.43 -11.96 19.70
CA GLN A 262 -4.13 -12.50 20.14
C GLN A 262 -3.23 -12.86 18.94
N ALA A 263 -3.77 -13.44 17.88
CA ALA A 263 -3.02 -13.73 16.65
C ALA A 263 -2.52 -12.44 15.97
N ILE A 264 -3.36 -11.41 15.88
CA ILE A 264 -3.00 -10.09 15.36
C ILE A 264 -1.86 -9.46 16.17
N LYS A 265 -1.98 -9.46 17.51
CA LYS A 265 -1.01 -8.88 18.43
C LYS A 265 0.34 -9.61 18.37
N LYS A 266 0.31 -10.95 18.51
CA LYS A 266 1.49 -11.82 18.42
C LYS A 266 2.30 -11.59 17.16
N ASN A 267 1.61 -11.43 16.03
CA ASN A 267 2.21 -11.34 14.71
C ASN A 267 2.37 -9.90 14.20
N LYS A 268 2.10 -8.89 15.03
CA LYS A 268 2.25 -7.44 14.72
C LYS A 268 1.52 -7.01 13.44
N ILE A 269 0.34 -7.56 13.23
CA ILE A 269 -0.50 -7.22 12.06
C ILE A 269 -1.09 -5.82 12.26
N ILE A 270 -1.12 -5.03 11.19
CA ILE A 270 -1.68 -3.68 11.18
C ILE A 270 -3.15 -3.74 10.75
N ILE A 271 -4.04 -3.12 11.51
CA ILE A 271 -5.45 -3.07 11.17
C ILE A 271 -5.76 -1.76 10.42
N TRP A 272 -6.28 -1.89 9.21
CA TRP A 272 -6.81 -0.77 8.45
C TRP A 272 -8.33 -0.76 8.54
N ILE A 273 -8.89 0.32 9.07
CA ILE A 273 -10.32 0.46 9.29
C ILE A 273 -10.87 1.44 8.25
N SER A 274 -11.67 0.94 7.33
CA SER A 274 -12.43 1.77 6.40
C SER A 274 -13.58 2.43 7.16
N ASN A 275 -13.47 3.75 7.39
CA ASN A 275 -14.51 4.50 8.08
C ASN A 275 -15.64 4.84 7.09
N TYR A 276 -16.82 4.28 7.29
CA TYR A 276 -18.04 4.54 6.51
C TYR A 276 -19.10 5.34 7.31
N GLY A 277 -18.64 6.16 8.25
CA GLY A 277 -19.51 6.98 9.11
C GLY A 277 -20.40 6.10 9.98
N ASP A 278 -21.71 6.39 9.97
CA ASP A 278 -22.76 5.67 10.72
C ASP A 278 -22.84 4.17 10.39
N LYS A 279 -22.34 3.75 9.22
CA LYS A 279 -22.31 2.33 8.82
C LYS A 279 -21.22 1.55 9.54
N SER A 280 -20.11 2.19 9.90
CA SER A 280 -19.04 1.58 10.72
C SER A 280 -19.42 1.57 12.20
N ARG A 281 -20.55 0.95 12.53
CA ARG A 281 -21.24 1.05 13.85
C ARG A 281 -20.44 0.56 15.06
N LYS A 282 -19.36 -0.19 14.85
CA LYS A 282 -18.46 -0.67 15.90
C LYS A 282 -17.10 0.04 15.91
N LEU A 283 -16.93 1.11 15.10
CA LEU A 283 -15.67 1.80 14.94
C LEU A 283 -15.05 2.25 16.26
N GLY A 284 -15.82 2.93 17.10
CA GLY A 284 -15.33 3.43 18.40
C GLY A 284 -14.94 2.31 19.35
N GLU A 285 -15.77 1.26 19.46
CA GLU A 285 -15.50 0.08 20.27
C GLU A 285 -14.24 -0.65 19.78
N LEU A 286 -14.10 -0.86 18.48
CA LEU A 286 -12.92 -1.50 17.88
C LEU A 286 -11.65 -0.70 18.17
N ILE A 287 -11.67 0.63 17.98
CA ILE A 287 -10.53 1.50 18.27
C ILE A 287 -10.10 1.38 19.74
N ASN A 288 -11.06 1.38 20.67
CA ASN A 288 -10.76 1.24 22.09
C ASN A 288 -10.08 -0.10 22.40
N ILE A 289 -10.57 -1.20 21.85
CA ILE A 289 -9.97 -2.52 22.00
C ILE A 289 -8.55 -2.54 21.43
N LEU A 290 -8.35 -2.04 20.20
CA LEU A 290 -7.02 -2.01 19.56
C LEU A 290 -6.01 -1.19 20.37
N ARG A 291 -6.44 -0.06 20.99
CA ARG A 291 -5.60 0.75 21.89
C ARG A 291 -5.24 0.00 23.15
N GLN A 292 -6.22 -0.62 23.81
CA GLN A 292 -6.01 -1.42 25.03
C GLN A 292 -5.03 -2.59 24.79
N GLU A 293 -5.19 -3.26 23.65
CA GLU A 293 -4.33 -4.38 23.26
C GLU A 293 -2.98 -3.93 22.66
N ARG A 294 -2.76 -2.63 22.45
CA ARG A 294 -1.56 -2.05 21.80
C ARG A 294 -1.33 -2.63 20.41
N ILE A 295 -2.41 -2.80 19.65
CA ILE A 295 -2.38 -3.23 18.25
C ILE A 295 -2.30 -1.99 17.36
N ASP A 296 -1.38 -2.01 16.39
CA ASP A 296 -1.24 -0.93 15.41
C ASP A 296 -2.47 -0.87 14.50
N TYR A 297 -3.04 0.32 14.33
CA TYR A 297 -4.17 0.52 13.43
C TYR A 297 -4.13 1.87 12.72
N THR A 298 -4.83 1.95 11.59
CA THR A 298 -5.08 3.19 10.86
C THR A 298 -6.55 3.30 10.55
N VAL A 299 -7.17 4.42 10.86
CA VAL A 299 -8.53 4.74 10.43
C VAL A 299 -8.43 5.53 9.14
N LEU A 300 -8.89 4.94 8.03
CA LEU A 300 -8.97 5.66 6.76
C LEU A 300 -10.09 6.69 6.86
N PRO A 301 -9.85 7.95 6.44
CA PRO A 301 -10.87 8.98 6.48
C PRO A 301 -12.08 8.56 5.64
N LEU A 302 -13.24 9.16 5.91
CA LEU A 302 -14.44 8.95 5.13
C LEU A 302 -14.14 9.28 3.67
N GLN A 303 -13.99 8.23 2.85
CA GLN A 303 -13.57 8.37 1.46
C GLN A 303 -14.75 8.68 0.57
N LYS A 304 -14.52 9.49 -0.46
CA LYS A 304 -15.43 9.55 -1.60
C LYS A 304 -15.41 8.21 -2.31
N TRP A 305 -16.57 7.67 -2.65
CA TRP A 305 -16.67 6.47 -3.45
C TRP A 305 -16.97 6.83 -4.91
N SER A 306 -16.45 6.03 -5.82
CA SER A 306 -16.84 6.03 -7.22
C SER A 306 -17.54 4.73 -7.57
N ASP A 307 -18.43 4.77 -8.57
CA ASP A 307 -19.11 3.58 -9.09
C ASP A 307 -18.18 2.82 -10.02
N VAL A 308 -17.29 2.04 -9.44
CA VAL A 308 -16.20 1.38 -10.17
C VAL A 308 -16.67 0.18 -10.96
N ILE A 309 -17.72 -0.52 -10.50
CA ILE A 309 -18.15 -1.82 -11.03
C ILE A 309 -19.58 -1.77 -11.51
N GLN A 310 -19.78 -2.07 -12.78
CA GLN A 310 -21.10 -2.08 -13.43
C GLN A 310 -21.33 -3.38 -14.21
N LEU A 311 -21.52 -4.49 -13.50
CA LEU A 311 -21.74 -5.81 -14.11
C LEU A 311 -23.11 -5.95 -14.82
N ASN A 312 -23.98 -4.96 -14.72
CA ASN A 312 -25.30 -4.91 -15.34
C ASN A 312 -25.38 -3.93 -16.54
N ASN A 313 -24.27 -3.33 -16.96
CA ASN A 313 -24.25 -2.34 -18.01
C ASN A 313 -23.51 -2.84 -19.26
N GLU A 314 -24.27 -3.25 -20.28
CA GLU A 314 -23.73 -3.71 -21.57
C GLU A 314 -22.91 -2.65 -22.31
N LYS A 315 -23.17 -1.36 -22.08
CA LYS A 315 -22.44 -0.26 -22.74
C LYS A 315 -20.96 -0.24 -22.38
N THR A 316 -20.59 -0.79 -21.22
CA THR A 316 -19.20 -0.90 -20.79
C THR A 316 -18.42 -1.97 -21.58
N ILE A 317 -19.10 -2.95 -22.15
CA ILE A 317 -18.49 -4.05 -22.92
C ILE A 317 -18.01 -3.58 -24.30
N GLN A 318 -18.61 -2.51 -24.83
CA GLN A 318 -18.34 -1.98 -26.18
C GLN A 318 -17.36 -0.79 -26.21
N GLU A 319 -16.68 -0.51 -25.09
CA GLU A 319 -15.72 0.61 -25.07
C GLU A 319 -14.51 0.36 -25.96
N ASP A 320 -14.03 1.45 -26.61
CA ASP A 320 -12.82 1.47 -27.42
C ASP A 320 -11.61 0.89 -26.65
N VAL A 321 -10.92 -0.06 -27.28
CA VAL A 321 -9.73 -0.74 -26.75
C VAL A 321 -8.65 0.27 -26.29
N LYS A 322 -8.50 1.42 -26.97
CA LYS A 322 -7.57 2.49 -26.58
C LYS A 322 -7.96 3.13 -25.24
N ARG A 323 -9.26 3.29 -24.97
CA ARG A 323 -9.76 3.85 -23.72
C ARG A 323 -9.57 2.86 -22.57
N LEU A 324 -9.84 1.58 -22.82
CA LEU A 324 -9.60 0.50 -21.86
C LEU A 324 -8.12 0.37 -21.53
N LYS A 325 -7.23 0.47 -22.53
CA LYS A 325 -5.77 0.46 -22.31
C LYS A 325 -5.32 1.62 -21.42
N ARG A 326 -5.78 2.83 -21.70
CA ARG A 326 -5.50 4.01 -20.84
C ARG A 326 -6.00 3.81 -19.40
N ARG A 327 -7.15 3.16 -19.21
CA ARG A 327 -7.65 2.81 -17.86
C ARG A 327 -6.76 1.79 -17.16
N LYS A 328 -6.31 0.74 -17.85
CA LYS A 328 -5.36 -0.23 -17.28
C LYS A 328 -4.08 0.46 -16.83
N ASP A 329 -3.49 1.28 -17.69
CA ASP A 329 -2.24 1.98 -17.43
C ASP A 329 -2.39 2.97 -16.27
N GLY A 330 -3.53 3.65 -16.17
CA GLY A 330 -3.88 4.58 -15.08
C GLY A 330 -4.46 3.93 -13.83
N CYS A 331 -4.64 2.61 -13.79
CA CYS A 331 -5.25 1.93 -12.66
C CYS A 331 -4.38 2.04 -11.41
N VAL A 332 -4.86 2.75 -10.40
CA VAL A 332 -4.15 2.99 -9.13
C VAL A 332 -4.38 1.90 -8.10
N THR A 333 -5.45 1.10 -8.24
CA THR A 333 -5.84 0.13 -7.20
C THR A 333 -4.90 -1.05 -7.10
N ARG A 334 -4.39 -1.56 -8.23
CA ARG A 334 -3.43 -2.68 -8.31
C ARG A 334 -3.60 -3.74 -7.22
N CYS A 335 -4.86 -4.06 -6.92
CA CYS A 335 -5.24 -5.04 -5.90
C CYS A 335 -5.04 -6.45 -6.46
N ARG A 336 -3.78 -6.88 -6.59
CA ARG A 336 -3.47 -8.27 -6.95
C ARG A 336 -4.18 -9.18 -5.97
N THR A 337 -4.91 -10.17 -6.45
CA THR A 337 -5.79 -10.97 -5.59
C THR A 337 -5.48 -12.45 -5.73
N VAL A 338 -5.41 -13.15 -4.61
CA VAL A 338 -5.24 -14.61 -4.55
C VAL A 338 -6.48 -15.21 -3.89
N ALA A 339 -7.15 -16.11 -4.59
CA ALA A 339 -8.32 -16.81 -4.08
C ALA A 339 -8.63 -18.06 -4.92
N GLY A 340 -9.03 -19.15 -4.28
CA GLY A 340 -9.55 -20.36 -4.94
C GLY A 340 -8.58 -20.98 -5.94
N GLY A 341 -7.28 -21.01 -5.61
CA GLY A 341 -6.24 -21.58 -6.45
C GLY A 341 -5.74 -20.65 -7.56
N ARG A 342 -6.19 -19.41 -7.61
CA ARG A 342 -5.93 -18.50 -8.74
C ARG A 342 -5.33 -17.17 -8.29
N PHE A 343 -4.49 -16.61 -9.17
CA PHE A 343 -3.99 -15.25 -9.09
C PHE A 343 -4.71 -14.36 -10.11
N TYR A 344 -5.23 -13.21 -9.66
CA TYR A 344 -5.96 -12.24 -10.46
C TYR A 344 -5.27 -10.88 -10.40
N LEU A 345 -5.34 -10.11 -11.49
CA LEU A 345 -4.83 -8.74 -11.52
C LEU A 345 -5.60 -7.77 -10.62
N CYS A 346 -6.87 -8.06 -10.32
CA CYS A 346 -7.66 -7.25 -9.40
C CYS A 346 -8.82 -8.06 -8.78
N SER A 347 -9.38 -7.53 -7.69
CA SER A 347 -10.49 -8.14 -6.97
C SER A 347 -11.80 -8.23 -7.80
N LEU A 348 -11.96 -7.38 -8.81
CA LEU A 348 -13.10 -7.49 -9.72
C LEU A 348 -13.05 -8.77 -10.55
N LEU A 349 -11.89 -9.10 -11.13
CA LEU A 349 -11.71 -10.36 -11.87
C LEU A 349 -12.06 -11.57 -11.01
N LYS A 350 -11.54 -11.59 -9.76
CA LYS A 350 -11.89 -12.64 -8.79
C LYS A 350 -13.42 -12.72 -8.58
N SER A 351 -14.08 -11.58 -8.40
CA SER A 351 -15.52 -11.57 -8.15
C SER A 351 -16.31 -12.01 -9.36
N MET A 352 -15.92 -11.64 -10.56
CA MET A 352 -16.55 -12.12 -11.80
C MET A 352 -16.43 -13.64 -11.95
N ASP A 353 -15.23 -14.20 -11.69
CA ASP A 353 -15.00 -15.63 -11.72
C ASP A 353 -15.88 -16.37 -10.71
N PHE A 354 -15.91 -15.91 -9.46
CA PHE A 354 -16.73 -16.49 -8.40
C PHE A 354 -18.26 -16.34 -8.63
N LEU A 355 -18.67 -15.36 -9.43
CA LEU A 355 -20.07 -15.20 -9.88
C LEU A 355 -20.40 -16.06 -11.10
N GLY A 356 -19.43 -16.79 -11.65
CA GLY A 356 -19.61 -17.61 -12.84
C GLY A 356 -19.79 -16.81 -14.13
N ILE A 357 -19.30 -15.57 -14.17
CA ILE A 357 -19.36 -14.74 -15.38
C ILE A 357 -18.28 -15.22 -16.37
N LYS A 358 -18.72 -15.78 -17.50
CA LYS A 358 -17.88 -16.32 -18.57
C LYS A 358 -17.99 -15.48 -19.85
N PRO A 359 -17.11 -15.64 -20.82
CA PRO A 359 -15.85 -16.39 -20.81
C PRO A 359 -14.71 -15.58 -20.21
N PHE A 360 -13.85 -16.26 -19.43
CA PHE A 360 -12.55 -15.74 -19.04
C PHE A 360 -11.52 -16.19 -20.07
N GLY A 361 -10.73 -15.25 -20.58
CA GLY A 361 -9.57 -15.55 -21.41
C GLY A 361 -8.36 -15.94 -20.57
N SER A 362 -7.34 -16.48 -21.24
CA SER A 362 -6.06 -16.84 -20.61
C SER A 362 -5.30 -15.68 -19.92
N GLY A 363 -5.77 -14.42 -20.07
CA GLY A 363 -5.18 -13.23 -19.46
C GLY A 363 -5.92 -12.73 -18.20
N ASP A 364 -7.04 -13.37 -17.80
CA ASP A 364 -7.86 -12.89 -16.70
C ASP A 364 -7.43 -13.44 -15.33
N TYR A 365 -6.85 -14.63 -15.30
CA TYR A 365 -6.26 -15.24 -14.11
C TYR A 365 -5.11 -16.18 -14.46
N VAL A 366 -4.32 -16.55 -13.46
CA VAL A 366 -3.33 -17.62 -13.53
C VAL A 366 -3.70 -18.67 -12.48
N ASP A 367 -3.79 -19.95 -12.90
CA ASP A 367 -3.89 -21.05 -11.94
C ASP A 367 -2.53 -21.18 -11.22
N LEU A 368 -2.55 -21.09 -9.90
CA LEU A 368 -1.33 -21.13 -9.08
C LEU A 368 -0.62 -22.48 -9.12
N TYR A 369 -1.32 -23.54 -9.51
CA TYR A 369 -0.80 -24.91 -9.45
C TYR A 369 -0.25 -25.41 -10.78
N GLU A 370 -0.39 -24.66 -11.85
CA GLU A 370 0.27 -24.95 -13.11
C GLU A 370 1.80 -24.85 -12.97
N ASP A 371 2.52 -25.66 -13.73
CA ASP A 371 3.99 -25.68 -13.69
C ASP A 371 4.59 -24.35 -14.12
N ASP A 372 4.02 -23.70 -15.12
CA ASP A 372 4.45 -22.42 -15.68
C ASP A 372 3.78 -21.19 -15.02
N ALA A 373 3.13 -21.36 -13.86
CA ALA A 373 2.40 -20.31 -13.16
C ALA A 373 3.25 -19.04 -12.93
N ARG A 374 4.54 -19.19 -12.55
CA ARG A 374 5.44 -18.05 -12.38
C ARG A 374 5.58 -17.23 -13.68
N THR A 375 5.86 -17.90 -14.78
CA THR A 375 6.01 -17.27 -16.10
C THR A 375 4.72 -16.57 -16.53
N LYS A 376 3.57 -17.19 -16.30
CA LYS A 376 2.26 -16.61 -16.60
C LYS A 376 1.97 -15.38 -15.73
N ILE A 377 2.32 -15.41 -14.43
CA ILE A 377 2.20 -14.25 -13.55
C ILE A 377 3.09 -13.11 -14.06
N MET A 378 4.34 -13.37 -14.40
CA MET A 378 5.25 -12.35 -14.95
C MET A 378 4.67 -11.69 -16.20
N ARG A 379 4.17 -12.49 -17.15
CA ARG A 379 3.49 -11.97 -18.36
C ARG A 379 2.26 -11.16 -18.02
N MET A 380 1.44 -11.60 -17.06
CA MET A 380 0.24 -10.89 -16.63
C MET A 380 0.56 -9.54 -15.97
N LEU A 381 1.67 -9.45 -15.25
CA LEU A 381 2.15 -8.22 -14.60
C LEU A 381 2.82 -7.26 -15.58
N ASP A 382 3.23 -7.74 -16.75
CA ASP A 382 3.78 -6.88 -17.80
C ASP A 382 2.71 -5.92 -18.31
N MET A 383 3.08 -4.64 -18.39
CA MET A 383 2.20 -3.56 -18.86
C MET A 383 1.73 -3.74 -20.31
N ASN A 384 2.47 -4.52 -21.11
CA ASN A 384 2.15 -4.76 -22.52
C ASN A 384 1.19 -5.91 -22.78
N THR A 385 0.70 -6.58 -21.73
CA THR A 385 -0.25 -7.69 -21.89
C THR A 385 -1.64 -7.23 -22.33
N PRO A 386 -2.43 -8.12 -22.97
CA PRO A 386 -3.82 -7.85 -23.29
C PRO A 386 -4.62 -7.40 -22.07
N LEU A 387 -5.61 -6.55 -22.33
CA LEU A 387 -6.50 -6.04 -21.29
C LEU A 387 -7.28 -7.19 -20.65
N PRO A 388 -7.29 -7.27 -19.30
CA PRO A 388 -8.19 -8.15 -18.59
C PRO A 388 -9.64 -7.82 -18.93
N ARG A 389 -10.49 -8.83 -19.06
CA ARG A 389 -11.91 -8.64 -19.35
C ARG A 389 -12.60 -7.75 -18.31
N ALA A 390 -12.22 -7.82 -17.04
CA ALA A 390 -12.76 -6.97 -16.00
C ALA A 390 -12.69 -5.48 -16.31
N CYS A 391 -11.69 -5.04 -17.11
CA CYS A 391 -11.58 -3.64 -17.50
C CYS A 391 -12.78 -3.15 -18.31
N SER A 392 -13.49 -4.03 -19.03
CA SER A 392 -14.72 -3.71 -19.76
C SER A 392 -15.93 -3.45 -18.84
N PHE A 393 -15.88 -3.93 -17.60
CA PHE A 393 -16.90 -3.73 -16.58
C PHE A 393 -16.51 -2.71 -15.51
N CYS A 394 -15.35 -2.08 -15.69
CA CYS A 394 -14.80 -1.11 -14.75
C CYS A 394 -14.95 0.29 -15.32
N SER A 395 -15.61 1.19 -14.60
CA SER A 395 -15.74 2.61 -15.01
C SER A 395 -14.48 3.43 -14.79
N GLY A 396 -13.43 2.85 -14.20
CA GLY A 396 -12.13 3.43 -13.97
C GLY A 396 -11.80 3.54 -12.49
N CYS A 397 -10.51 3.39 -12.19
CA CYS A 397 -9.93 3.58 -10.85
C CYS A 397 -8.76 4.57 -10.95
N SER A 398 -8.76 5.47 -11.94
CA SER A 398 -7.78 6.55 -12.02
C SER A 398 -8.08 7.63 -10.98
N LYS A 399 -7.05 8.39 -10.59
CA LYS A 399 -7.23 9.51 -9.66
C LYS A 399 -8.26 10.53 -10.18
N VAL A 400 -8.28 10.75 -11.50
CA VAL A 400 -9.22 11.68 -12.17
C VAL A 400 -10.66 11.17 -12.06
N ASP A 401 -10.88 9.85 -12.21
CA ASP A 401 -12.20 9.26 -12.07
C ASP A 401 -12.71 9.37 -10.62
N TRP A 402 -11.82 9.28 -9.63
CA TRP A 402 -12.16 9.40 -8.22
C TRP A 402 -12.54 10.84 -7.82
N ASP A 403 -11.88 11.83 -8.41
CA ASP A 403 -12.16 13.24 -8.10
C ASP A 403 -13.50 13.72 -8.69
N ASN A 404 -13.94 13.11 -9.79
CA ASN A 404 -15.14 13.53 -10.54
C ASN A 404 -16.43 12.77 -10.18
N ALA A 405 -16.36 11.64 -9.49
CA ALA A 405 -17.50 10.77 -9.21
C ALA A 405 -17.69 10.51 -7.72
N SER A 406 -18.22 11.50 -6.98
CA SER A 406 -18.61 11.25 -5.59
C SER A 406 -20.00 10.62 -5.53
N ILE A 407 -20.06 9.37 -5.08
CA ILE A 407 -21.30 8.68 -4.73
C ILE A 407 -21.40 8.52 -3.22
N LYS A 408 -22.64 8.29 -2.73
CA LYS A 408 -22.87 8.05 -1.32
C LYS A 408 -22.11 6.81 -0.85
N VAL A 409 -21.27 7.01 0.17
CA VAL A 409 -20.44 5.95 0.74
C VAL A 409 -21.30 4.90 1.41
N ALA A 410 -21.02 3.62 1.15
CA ALA A 410 -21.65 2.47 1.78
C ALA A 410 -23.20 2.50 1.76
N GLU A 411 -23.83 3.06 0.70
CA GLU A 411 -25.29 2.95 0.50
C GLU A 411 -25.68 1.46 0.51
N GLN A 412 -26.65 1.09 1.35
CA GLN A 412 -27.05 -0.29 1.54
C GLN A 412 -28.17 -0.70 0.57
N ILE A 413 -28.16 -1.95 0.14
CA ILE A 413 -29.24 -2.58 -0.63
C ILE A 413 -29.87 -3.72 0.16
N SER A 414 -31.14 -3.99 -0.11
CA SER A 414 -31.90 -5.09 0.52
C SER A 414 -31.74 -6.42 -0.18
N ARG A 415 -31.49 -6.40 -1.48
CA ARG A 415 -31.33 -7.60 -2.33
C ARG A 415 -30.09 -7.47 -3.19
N PRO A 416 -29.44 -8.59 -3.58
CA PRO A 416 -28.35 -8.57 -4.55
C PRO A 416 -28.77 -7.91 -5.85
N LEU A 417 -27.82 -7.24 -6.51
CA LEU A 417 -28.04 -6.66 -7.83
C LEU A 417 -27.95 -7.76 -8.91
N ASN A 418 -28.77 -7.63 -9.95
CA ASN A 418 -28.65 -8.46 -11.13
C ASN A 418 -27.35 -8.12 -11.89
N PHE A 419 -26.79 -9.10 -12.56
CA PHE A 419 -25.65 -8.94 -13.45
C PHE A 419 -25.87 -9.71 -14.76
N ILE A 420 -25.13 -9.33 -15.80
CA ILE A 420 -25.21 -10.00 -17.09
C ILE A 420 -24.57 -11.37 -16.97
N LYS A 421 -25.38 -12.42 -17.01
CA LYS A 421 -24.88 -13.77 -17.28
C LYS A 421 -24.59 -13.81 -18.77
N THR A 422 -23.31 -13.82 -19.15
CA THR A 422 -22.94 -14.00 -20.55
C THR A 422 -23.54 -15.34 -21.02
N ARG A 423 -24.36 -15.29 -22.08
CA ARG A 423 -24.80 -16.51 -22.77
C ARG A 423 -23.56 -17.17 -23.36
N ASP A 424 -23.45 -18.46 -23.20
CA ASP A 424 -22.39 -19.31 -23.79
C ASP A 424 -22.31 -19.13 -25.30
#